data_34d9a2bfcaacfba0f012e3a64f90b969
#
_entry.id   34d9a2bfcaacfba0f012e3a64f90b969
#
_cell.length_a   1.000
_cell.length_b   1.000
_cell.length_c   1.000
_cell.angle_alpha   90.00
_cell.angle_beta   90.00
_cell.angle_gamma   90.00
#
_symmetry.space_group_name_H-M   'P 1'
#
loop_
_entity.id
_entity.type
_entity.pdbx_description
1 polymer ?
#
loop_
_entity_poly.entity_id
_entity_poly.type
_entity_poly.pdbx_seq_one_letter_code
_entity_poly.pdbx_strand_id
1 'polypeptide(L)' 'MKLTFLGTGTSQGVPVIGCRCKVCTSADKRDNRLRTSAMVEACGVRMVIDAGPDFRCQMLRTGIRHLDAIL' A
#
# COMPACT_ATOMS: atom_id res chain seq x y z
N MET A 1 -3.70 -6.46 18.57
CA MET A 1 -3.79 -5.54 17.41
C MET A 1 -2.64 -5.81 16.46
N LYS A 2 -2.91 -5.80 15.18
CA LYS A 2 -1.90 -5.98 14.13
C LYS A 2 -2.00 -4.86 13.12
N LEU A 3 -0.86 -4.27 12.77
CA LEU A 3 -0.76 -3.24 11.75
C LEU A 3 0.06 -3.77 10.58
N THR A 4 -0.49 -3.71 9.38
CA THR A 4 0.18 -4.13 8.16
C THR A 4 0.29 -2.95 7.20
N PHE A 5 1.50 -2.62 6.77
CA PHE A 5 1.70 -1.61 5.75
C PHE A 5 1.43 -2.22 4.37
N LEU A 6 0.45 -1.68 3.66
CA LEU A 6 0.08 -2.13 2.32
C LEU A 6 0.84 -1.37 1.24
N GLY A 7 1.27 -0.17 1.55
CA GLY A 7 2.08 0.66 0.68
C GLY A 7 2.72 1.80 1.46
N THR A 8 3.94 2.17 1.08
CA THR A 8 4.74 3.20 1.78
C THR A 8 5.27 4.28 0.82
N GLY A 9 4.77 4.33 -0.41
CA GLY A 9 5.24 5.22 -1.47
C GLY A 9 4.50 6.55 -1.53
N THR A 10 4.10 7.12 -0.42
CA THR A 10 3.33 8.37 -0.33
C THR A 10 2.02 8.29 -1.14
N SER A 11 1.43 9.44 -1.47
CA SER A 11 0.17 9.47 -2.25
C SER A 11 0.39 9.21 -3.74
N GLN A 12 1.63 9.22 -4.21
CA GLN A 12 1.95 9.05 -5.64
C GLN A 12 2.58 7.69 -5.98
N GLY A 13 3.06 6.96 -4.97
CA GLY A 13 3.82 5.74 -5.18
C GLY A 13 5.25 6.03 -5.61
N VAL A 14 6.05 4.98 -5.76
CA VAL A 14 7.43 5.07 -6.29
C VAL A 14 7.59 3.97 -7.34
N PRO A 15 8.06 4.28 -8.53
CA PRO A 15 8.50 5.59 -9.04
C PRO A 15 7.35 6.56 -9.29
N VAL A 16 7.65 7.84 -9.16
CA VAL A 16 6.72 8.92 -9.50
C VAL A 16 6.80 9.17 -11.00
N ILE A 17 5.64 9.35 -11.63
CA ILE A 17 5.56 9.61 -13.08
C ILE A 17 6.38 10.85 -13.41
N GLY A 18 7.34 10.70 -14.34
CA GLY A 18 8.21 11.78 -14.80
C GLY A 18 9.39 12.10 -13.88
N CYS A 19 9.50 11.48 -12.73
CA CYS A 19 10.63 11.68 -11.83
C CYS A 19 11.87 10.93 -12.33
N ARG A 20 13.02 11.61 -12.35
CA ARG A 20 14.30 11.06 -12.81
C ARG A 20 15.33 10.91 -11.70
N CYS A 21 14.93 10.95 -10.42
CA CYS A 21 15.85 10.76 -9.32
C CYS A 21 16.37 9.32 -9.27
N LYS A 22 17.40 9.08 -8.46
CA LYS A 22 18.01 7.74 -8.35
C LYS A 22 17.02 6.65 -7.97
N VAL A 23 16.12 6.94 -7.04
CA VAL A 23 15.14 5.97 -6.56
C VAL A 23 14.10 5.67 -7.63
N CYS A 24 13.53 6.71 -8.25
CA CYS A 24 12.49 6.54 -9.28
C CYS A 24 13.01 5.90 -10.57
N THR A 25 14.31 6.00 -10.85
CA THR A 25 14.93 5.38 -12.04
C THR A 25 15.67 4.09 -11.70
N SER A 26 15.65 3.65 -10.46
CA SER A 26 16.33 2.44 -10.01
C SER A 26 15.69 1.18 -10.62
N ALA A 27 16.53 0.20 -10.96
CA ALA A 27 16.09 -1.12 -11.39
C ALA A 27 15.82 -2.06 -10.20
N ASP A 28 16.14 -1.65 -8.99
CA ASP A 28 15.93 -2.45 -7.77
C ASP A 28 14.44 -2.40 -7.38
N LYS A 29 13.80 -3.56 -7.31
CA LYS A 29 12.38 -3.67 -6.94
C LYS A 29 12.07 -3.15 -5.55
N ARG A 30 13.06 -3.11 -4.64
CA ARG A 30 12.90 -2.56 -3.30
C ARG A 30 12.65 -1.06 -3.31
N ASP A 31 13.01 -0.38 -4.41
CA ASP A 31 12.75 1.03 -4.60
C ASP A 31 11.37 1.29 -5.22
N ASN A 32 10.63 0.24 -5.57
CA ASN A 32 9.27 0.37 -6.07
C ASN A 32 8.28 0.24 -4.90
N ARG A 33 7.40 1.23 -4.76
CA ARG A 33 6.46 1.27 -3.64
C ARG A 33 5.08 1.65 -4.11
N LEU A 34 4.08 0.92 -3.64
CA LEU A 34 2.68 1.27 -3.85
C LEU A 34 2.31 2.50 -3.00
N ARG A 35 1.24 3.15 -3.37
CA ARG A 35 0.73 4.32 -2.65
C ARG A 35 0.39 3.97 -1.22
N THR A 36 0.50 4.95 -0.34
CA THR A 36 0.31 4.77 1.10
C THR A 36 -1.03 4.12 1.42
N SER A 37 -0.98 3.05 2.19
CA SER A 37 -2.14 2.40 2.77
C SER A 37 -1.69 1.50 3.92
N ALA A 38 -2.57 1.27 4.87
CA ALA A 38 -2.30 0.40 5.99
C ALA A 38 -3.56 -0.37 6.38
N MET A 39 -3.36 -1.57 6.94
CA MET A 39 -4.45 -2.37 7.48
C MET A 39 -4.26 -2.54 8.97
N VAL A 40 -5.34 -2.34 9.73
CA VAL A 40 -5.38 -2.57 11.17
C VAL A 40 -6.31 -3.74 11.46
N GLU A 41 -5.82 -4.70 12.23
CA GLU A 41 -6.63 -5.82 12.72
C GLU A 41 -6.66 -5.78 14.24
N ALA A 42 -7.85 -5.74 14.81
CA ALA A 42 -8.04 -5.74 16.26
C ALA A 42 -9.39 -6.35 16.60
N CYS A 43 -9.42 -7.23 17.61
CA CYS A 43 -10.65 -7.84 18.14
C CYS A 43 -11.53 -8.47 17.04
N GLY A 44 -10.91 -9.11 16.05
CA GLY A 44 -11.62 -9.74 14.94
C GLY A 44 -12.12 -8.75 13.87
N VAL A 45 -11.85 -7.47 14.04
CA VAL A 45 -12.20 -6.43 13.06
C VAL A 45 -10.99 -6.10 12.20
N ARG A 46 -11.22 -5.97 10.91
CA ARG A 46 -10.17 -5.66 9.93
C ARG A 46 -10.54 -4.39 9.18
N MET A 47 -9.68 -3.37 9.26
CA MET A 47 -9.92 -2.06 8.67
C MET A 47 -8.74 -1.65 7.79
N VAL A 48 -9.03 -1.01 6.65
CA VAL A 48 -8.01 -0.42 5.78
C VAL A 48 -8.09 1.10 5.89
N ILE A 49 -6.92 1.73 6.00
CA ILE A 49 -6.77 3.19 6.01
C ILE A 49 -6.22 3.59 4.65
N ASP A 50 -6.87 4.56 3.99
CA ASP A 50 -6.51 5.07 2.67
C ASP A 50 -6.56 4.00 1.56
N ALA A 51 -7.76 3.56 1.22
CA ALA A 51 -7.99 2.70 0.06
C ALA A 51 -7.90 3.54 -1.22
N GLY A 52 -6.69 3.66 -1.76
CA GLY A 52 -6.41 4.44 -2.96
C GLY A 52 -6.46 3.61 -4.25
N PRO A 53 -5.89 4.14 -5.35
CA PRO A 53 -5.91 3.44 -6.66
C PRO A 53 -5.23 2.08 -6.66
N ASP A 54 -4.31 1.83 -5.74
CA ASP A 54 -3.60 0.55 -5.65
C ASP A 54 -4.30 -0.49 -4.77
N PHE A 55 -5.51 -0.19 -4.30
CA PHE A 55 -6.26 -1.02 -3.36
C PHE A 55 -6.39 -2.47 -3.85
N ARG A 56 -6.80 -2.65 -5.08
CA ARG A 56 -6.95 -3.99 -5.67
C ARG A 56 -5.64 -4.77 -5.63
N CYS A 57 -4.55 -4.14 -6.06
CA CYS A 57 -3.22 -4.75 -6.07
C CYS A 57 -2.77 -5.10 -4.66
N GLN A 58 -2.98 -4.20 -3.71
CA GLN A 58 -2.61 -4.41 -2.30
C GLN A 58 -3.37 -5.57 -1.67
N MET A 59 -4.67 -5.69 -1.95
CA MET A 59 -5.49 -6.80 -1.44
C MET A 59 -5.06 -8.13 -2.05
N LEU A 60 -4.78 -8.17 -3.35
CA LEU A 60 -4.33 -9.39 -4.02
C LEU A 60 -2.96 -9.85 -3.52
N ARG A 61 -2.04 -8.92 -3.29
CA ARG A 61 -0.69 -9.24 -2.81
C ARG A 61 -0.69 -9.80 -1.39
N THR A 62 -1.58 -9.32 -0.55
CA THR A 62 -1.66 -9.74 0.85
C THR A 62 -2.63 -10.91 1.07
N GLY A 63 -3.41 -11.29 0.06
CA GLY A 63 -4.39 -12.36 0.17
C GLY A 63 -5.62 -12.02 1.01
N ILE A 64 -5.85 -10.73 1.28
CA ILE A 64 -7.00 -10.29 2.08
C ILE A 64 -8.27 -10.39 1.25
N ARG A 65 -9.29 -11.03 1.80
CA ARG A 65 -10.57 -11.23 1.11
C ARG A 65 -11.77 -10.63 1.82
N HIS A 66 -11.58 -10.13 3.03
CA HIS A 66 -12.65 -9.57 3.83
C HIS A 66 -12.17 -8.36 4.60
N LEU A 67 -12.95 -7.29 4.56
CA LEU A 67 -12.74 -6.07 5.33
C LEU A 67 -14.04 -5.70 6.03
N ASP A 68 -13.92 -5.19 7.25
CA ASP A 68 -15.05 -4.69 8.02
C ASP A 68 -15.30 -3.21 7.79
N ALA A 69 -14.24 -2.44 7.50
CA ALA A 69 -14.35 -1.00 7.28
C ALA A 69 -13.20 -0.47 6.42
N ILE A 70 -13.45 0.64 5.75
CA ILE A 70 -12.46 1.43 5.01
C ILE A 70 -12.56 2.87 5.54
N LEU A 71 -11.42 3.39 5.96
CA LEU A 71 -11.35 4.75 6.49
C LEU A 71 -10.71 5.71 5.51
#